data_7f78623585d3c0a96a789668eb224ff6
#
_entry.id   7f78623585d3c0a96a789668eb224ff6
#
_cell.length_a   1.000
_cell.length_b   1.000
_cell.length_c   1.000
_cell.angle_alpha   90.00
_cell.angle_beta   90.00
_cell.angle_gamma   90.00
#
_symmetry.space_group_name_H-M   'P 1'
#
loop_
_entity.id
_entity.type
_entity.pdbx_description
1 polymer ?
#
loop_
_entity_poly.entity_id
_entity_poly.type
_entity_poly.pdbx_seq_one_letter_code
_entity_poly.pdbx_strand_id
1 'polypeptide(L)'
;DKERLTAYTTPGAALELGIAGEKSHKVLFVAIARTLGIPARLNPADGAIEYWDGMRFVAVLEESRKESHLTVFAGEKGDWNYFQNWTIAVTDGRGYLTLDFSDRKWEAGKLELDIMPGDYRILTGNRLPNGNILGKRYDFHIEKDETKRVELELREYSLKEMFNRHSIPDSKLTDRAGNQVLVSELTGRRRCELSDAEHIDVPCKADEGLDAAVAFGDAAKRENS
;
A
#
# COMPACT_ATOMS: atom_id res chain seq x y z
N ASP A 1 8.89 14.38 18.45
CA ASP A 1 7.72 15.03 17.82
C ASP A 1 8.04 16.42 17.23
N LYS A 2 9.01 17.13 17.74
CA LYS A 2 9.46 18.41 17.15
C LYS A 2 10.15 18.22 15.79
N GLU A 3 10.82 17.11 15.57
CA GLU A 3 11.53 16.82 14.32
C GLU A 3 10.62 16.62 13.11
N ARG A 4 9.39 16.18 13.30
CA ARG A 4 8.42 16.01 12.21
C ARG A 4 7.95 17.33 11.60
N LEU A 5 8.10 18.42 12.33
CA LEU A 5 7.69 19.78 11.92
C LEU A 5 8.84 20.63 11.40
N THR A 6 10.08 20.11 11.45
CA THR A 6 11.26 20.86 11.02
C THR A 6 11.47 20.69 9.51
N ALA A 7 11.59 21.78 8.78
CA ALA A 7 11.98 21.76 7.38
C ALA A 7 13.37 21.13 7.22
N TYR A 8 13.58 20.35 6.17
CA TYR A 8 14.89 19.80 5.87
C TYR A 8 15.87 20.91 5.55
N THR A 9 17.04 20.87 6.20
CA THR A 9 18.13 21.81 5.99
C THR A 9 19.08 21.25 4.94
N THR A 10 19.53 22.07 4.00
CA THR A 10 20.56 21.64 3.04
C THR A 10 21.89 21.41 3.77
N PRO A 11 22.79 20.53 3.25
CA PRO A 11 24.09 20.30 3.88
C PRO A 11 24.90 21.59 4.11
N GLY A 12 24.92 22.51 3.15
CA GLY A 12 25.59 23.79 3.29
C GLY A 12 25.00 24.65 4.42
N ALA A 13 23.67 24.81 4.44
CA ALA A 13 23.00 25.56 5.48
C ALA A 13 23.16 24.91 6.88
N ALA A 14 23.15 23.58 6.95
CA ALA A 14 23.39 22.86 8.20
C ALA A 14 24.80 23.13 8.76
N LEU A 15 25.80 23.22 7.90
CA LEU A 15 27.18 23.60 8.29
C LEU A 15 27.27 25.06 8.75
N GLU A 16 26.67 25.99 8.02
CA GLU A 16 26.71 27.42 8.34
C GLU A 16 25.99 27.76 9.64
N LEU A 17 24.80 27.14 9.84
CA LEU A 17 23.97 27.41 11.00
C LEU A 17 24.36 26.59 12.24
N GLY A 18 25.09 25.48 12.07
CA GLY A 18 25.41 24.56 13.15
C GLY A 18 24.17 23.84 13.75
N ILE A 19 23.02 23.90 13.07
CA ILE A 19 21.75 23.32 13.52
C ILE A 19 21.15 22.52 12.41
N ALA A 20 20.77 21.26 12.69
CA ALA A 20 20.06 20.41 11.77
C ALA A 20 19.25 19.36 12.52
N GLY A 21 18.09 18.97 11.97
CA GLY A 21 17.33 17.82 12.46
C GLY A 21 18.03 16.50 12.10
N GLU A 22 17.61 15.39 12.70
CA GLU A 22 18.24 14.08 12.54
C GLU A 22 18.44 13.68 11.06
N LYS A 23 17.39 13.81 10.26
CA LYS A 23 17.49 13.46 8.83
C LYS A 23 18.45 14.38 8.06
N SER A 24 18.46 15.67 8.40
CA SER A 24 19.40 16.63 7.81
C SER A 24 20.84 16.33 8.21
N HIS A 25 21.11 15.88 9.44
CA HIS A 25 22.41 15.39 9.88
C HIS A 25 22.87 14.17 9.07
N LYS A 26 21.98 13.18 8.84
CA LYS A 26 22.29 12.01 8.03
C LYS A 26 22.67 12.41 6.59
N VAL A 27 21.90 13.33 5.99
CA VAL A 27 22.19 13.85 4.64
C VAL A 27 23.50 14.62 4.61
N LEU A 28 23.78 15.45 5.63
CA LEU A 28 25.05 16.19 5.77
C LEU A 28 26.23 15.20 5.86
N PHE A 29 26.12 14.16 6.69
CA PHE A 29 27.17 13.14 6.80
C PHE A 29 27.51 12.52 5.44
N VAL A 30 26.47 12.10 4.70
CA VAL A 30 26.64 11.52 3.36
C VAL A 30 27.28 12.53 2.39
N ALA A 31 26.88 13.79 2.45
CA ALA A 31 27.47 14.84 1.60
C ALA A 31 28.96 15.06 1.90
N ILE A 32 29.34 15.12 3.17
CA ILE A 32 30.75 15.25 3.60
C ILE A 32 31.55 14.03 3.13
N ALA A 33 31.06 12.80 3.39
CA ALA A 33 31.74 11.58 2.97
C ALA A 33 32.02 11.58 1.47
N ARG A 34 31.01 11.93 0.65
CA ARG A 34 31.15 12.01 -0.82
C ARG A 34 32.15 13.09 -1.25
N THR A 35 32.17 14.23 -0.58
CA THR A 35 33.15 15.29 -0.85
C THR A 35 34.58 14.84 -0.57
N LEU A 36 34.75 13.95 0.42
CA LEU A 36 36.04 13.32 0.73
C LEU A 36 36.40 12.12 -0.15
N GLY A 37 35.57 11.82 -1.16
CA GLY A 37 35.79 10.71 -2.07
C GLY A 37 35.35 9.34 -1.54
N ILE A 38 34.62 9.30 -0.43
CA ILE A 38 34.07 8.06 0.15
C ILE A 38 32.64 7.87 -0.39
N PRO A 39 32.37 6.79 -1.18
CA PRO A 39 31.01 6.51 -1.61
C PRO A 39 30.13 6.20 -0.37
N ALA A 40 29.11 7.02 -0.16
CA ALA A 40 28.20 6.89 0.97
C ALA A 40 26.76 7.14 0.51
N ARG A 41 25.80 6.57 1.24
CA ARG A 41 24.37 6.75 0.97
C ARG A 41 23.54 6.66 2.25
N LEU A 42 22.29 7.07 2.16
CA LEU A 42 21.27 6.61 3.08
C LEU A 42 20.67 5.31 2.49
N ASN A 43 20.52 4.29 3.31
CA ASN A 43 19.88 3.06 2.91
C ASN A 43 18.41 3.36 2.54
N PRO A 44 17.92 2.96 1.36
CA PRO A 44 16.55 3.24 0.94
C PRO A 44 15.50 2.63 1.87
N ALA A 45 15.76 1.44 2.45
CA ALA A 45 14.79 0.73 3.26
C ALA A 45 14.54 1.40 4.62
N ASP A 46 15.59 1.81 5.32
CA ASP A 46 15.52 2.26 6.73
C ASP A 46 16.16 3.63 7.00
N GLY A 47 16.80 4.23 6.00
CA GLY A 47 17.50 5.51 6.13
C GLY A 47 18.78 5.44 6.97
N ALA A 48 19.34 4.24 7.22
CA ALA A 48 20.65 4.10 7.86
C ALA A 48 21.76 4.71 6.99
N ILE A 49 22.78 5.31 7.63
CA ILE A 49 23.94 5.82 6.92
C ILE A 49 24.85 4.65 6.58
N GLU A 50 25.15 4.51 5.29
CA GLU A 50 26.04 3.47 4.78
C GLU A 50 27.21 4.07 4.00
N TYR A 51 28.36 3.40 4.04
CA TYR A 51 29.50 3.69 3.19
C TYR A 51 29.98 2.44 2.45
N TRP A 52 30.66 2.63 1.33
CA TRP A 52 31.24 1.55 0.55
C TRP A 52 32.58 1.11 1.13
N ASP A 53 32.67 -0.15 1.54
CA ASP A 53 33.90 -0.71 2.14
C ASP A 53 34.88 -1.31 1.10
N GLY A 54 34.54 -1.22 -0.19
CA GLY A 54 35.26 -1.82 -1.30
C GLY A 54 34.56 -3.03 -1.91
N MET A 55 33.59 -3.63 -1.21
CA MET A 55 32.83 -4.79 -1.65
C MET A 55 31.31 -4.55 -1.59
N ARG A 56 30.84 -3.86 -0.57
CA ARG A 56 29.40 -3.60 -0.34
C ARG A 56 29.18 -2.31 0.45
N PHE A 57 27.93 -1.88 0.53
CA PHE A 57 27.54 -0.82 1.46
C PHE A 57 27.37 -1.40 2.87
N VAL A 58 28.04 -0.79 3.83
CA VAL A 58 28.05 -1.20 5.25
C VAL A 58 27.56 -0.05 6.10
N ALA A 59 26.74 -0.33 7.10
CA ALA A 59 26.24 0.68 8.02
C ALA A 59 27.40 1.29 8.82
N VAL A 60 27.38 2.63 8.97
CA VAL A 60 28.37 3.37 9.75
C VAL A 60 28.25 3.08 11.24
N LEU A 61 27.00 3.00 11.73
CA LEU A 61 26.71 2.67 13.13
C LEU A 61 26.51 1.16 13.29
N GLU A 62 27.15 0.57 14.31
CA GLU A 62 26.96 -0.86 14.61
C GLU A 62 25.52 -1.24 14.87
N GLU A 63 24.80 -0.36 15.58
CA GLU A 63 23.38 -0.52 15.89
C GLU A 63 22.47 -0.63 14.64
N SER A 64 22.98 -0.16 13.49
CA SER A 64 22.25 -0.23 12.20
C SER A 64 22.70 -1.40 11.32
N ARG A 65 23.53 -2.32 11.82
CA ARG A 65 23.98 -3.48 11.06
C ARG A 65 22.87 -4.50 10.92
N LYS A 66 22.65 -4.94 9.70
CA LYS A 66 21.65 -5.95 9.35
C LYS A 66 22.29 -7.31 9.56
N GLU A 67 22.11 -7.84 10.74
CA GLU A 67 22.73 -9.10 11.19
C GLU A 67 21.74 -10.27 11.18
N SER A 68 20.47 -10.01 10.77
CA SER A 68 19.43 -11.04 10.74
C SER A 68 18.85 -11.18 9.34
N HIS A 69 18.36 -12.35 9.02
CA HIS A 69 17.86 -12.67 7.69
C HIS A 69 16.40 -13.07 7.72
N LEU A 70 15.58 -12.40 6.89
CA LEU A 70 14.16 -12.68 6.74
C LEU A 70 13.89 -13.19 5.32
N THR A 71 13.37 -14.41 5.22
CA THR A 71 12.83 -14.94 3.96
C THR A 71 11.32 -14.83 3.97
N VAL A 72 10.80 -14.06 3.03
CA VAL A 72 9.34 -13.89 2.81
C VAL A 72 8.93 -14.75 1.64
N PHE A 73 7.90 -15.58 1.83
CA PHE A 73 7.33 -16.45 0.78
C PHE A 73 6.05 -15.85 0.23
N ALA A 74 5.87 -15.94 -1.09
CA ALA A 74 4.71 -15.41 -1.80
C ALA A 74 3.40 -16.14 -1.49
N GLY A 75 3.45 -17.33 -0.90
CA GLY A 75 2.28 -18.17 -0.69
C GLY A 75 1.58 -18.53 -2.02
N GLU A 76 0.31 -18.88 -1.95
CA GLU A 76 -0.47 -19.29 -3.11
C GLU A 76 -0.80 -18.15 -4.08
N LYS A 77 -0.82 -16.90 -3.60
CA LYS A 77 -1.23 -15.75 -4.42
C LYS A 77 -0.27 -15.42 -5.56
N GLY A 78 1.04 -15.52 -5.34
CA GLY A 78 2.07 -15.26 -6.34
C GLY A 78 2.39 -13.78 -6.64
N ASP A 79 1.39 -12.90 -6.75
CA ASP A 79 1.55 -11.48 -7.12
C ASP A 79 1.50 -10.56 -5.89
N TRP A 80 2.68 -10.21 -5.40
CA TRP A 80 2.82 -9.31 -4.26
C TRP A 80 3.53 -8.02 -4.66
N ASN A 81 2.79 -6.91 -4.59
CA ASN A 81 3.30 -5.57 -4.85
C ASN A 81 3.48 -4.83 -3.53
N TYR A 82 4.71 -4.38 -3.27
CA TYR A 82 5.02 -3.62 -2.07
C TYR A 82 4.20 -2.31 -2.04
N PHE A 83 3.77 -1.88 -0.87
CA PHE A 83 2.84 -0.76 -0.62
C PHE A 83 1.41 -0.92 -1.16
N GLN A 84 1.15 -1.86 -2.07
CA GLN A 84 -0.20 -2.07 -2.58
C GLN A 84 -0.96 -3.14 -1.78
N ASN A 85 -0.35 -4.31 -1.64
CA ASN A 85 -1.00 -5.43 -0.96
C ASN A 85 -0.17 -6.07 0.16
N TRP A 86 1.06 -5.60 0.39
CA TRP A 86 1.81 -5.94 1.57
C TRP A 86 2.85 -4.87 1.93
N THR A 87 3.21 -4.81 3.21
CA THR A 87 4.28 -3.97 3.75
C THR A 87 4.91 -4.63 4.96
N ILE A 88 6.14 -4.25 5.29
CA ILE A 88 6.79 -4.60 6.56
C ILE A 88 7.19 -3.32 7.30
N ALA A 89 7.02 -3.32 8.61
CA ALA A 89 7.40 -2.21 9.47
C ALA A 89 8.15 -2.73 10.70
N VAL A 90 9.08 -1.93 11.20
CA VAL A 90 9.77 -2.14 12.46
C VAL A 90 9.17 -1.24 13.53
N THR A 91 9.15 -1.67 14.80
CA THR A 91 8.72 -0.84 15.92
C THR A 91 9.86 -0.57 16.88
N ASP A 92 9.86 0.65 17.43
CA ASP A 92 10.71 1.07 18.55
C ASP A 92 9.95 1.10 19.90
N GLY A 93 8.74 0.51 19.93
CA GLY A 93 7.83 0.54 21.07
C GLY A 93 6.96 1.80 21.16
N ARG A 94 7.23 2.86 20.38
CA ARG A 94 6.44 4.10 20.30
C ARG A 94 5.53 4.14 19.08
N GLY A 95 5.94 3.46 18.02
CA GLY A 95 5.20 3.42 16.77
C GLY A 95 5.81 2.43 15.79
N TYR A 96 5.30 2.44 14.57
CA TYR A 96 5.78 1.61 13.49
C TYR A 96 6.38 2.49 12.41
N LEU A 97 7.59 2.14 11.98
CA LEU A 97 8.24 2.70 10.81
C LEU A 97 8.16 1.69 9.67
N THR A 98 7.42 2.00 8.63
CA THR A 98 7.39 1.16 7.42
C THR A 98 8.72 1.27 6.70
N LEU A 99 9.34 0.13 6.45
CA LEU A 99 10.56 0.03 5.67
C LEU A 99 10.22 0.10 4.17
N ASP A 100 11.17 0.49 3.34
CA ASP A 100 10.98 0.54 1.89
C ASP A 100 11.80 -0.56 1.20
N PHE A 101 11.11 -1.62 0.80
CA PHE A 101 11.65 -2.72 0.02
C PHE A 101 11.01 -2.81 -1.38
N SER A 102 10.47 -1.70 -1.88
CA SER A 102 9.82 -1.64 -3.19
C SER A 102 10.76 -1.92 -4.37
N ASP A 103 12.07 -1.73 -4.18
CA ASP A 103 13.11 -2.03 -5.16
C ASP A 103 13.49 -3.51 -5.22
N ARG A 104 13.05 -4.32 -4.25
CA ARG A 104 13.39 -5.74 -4.16
C ARG A 104 12.52 -6.58 -5.08
N LYS A 105 13.15 -7.59 -5.67
CA LYS A 105 12.48 -8.49 -6.62
C LYS A 105 12.26 -9.87 -6.01
N TRP A 106 11.12 -10.43 -6.32
CA TRP A 106 10.81 -11.82 -5.98
C TRP A 106 11.60 -12.78 -6.87
N GLU A 107 12.25 -13.76 -6.27
CA GLU A 107 12.97 -14.81 -6.96
C GLU A 107 12.39 -16.18 -6.60
N ALA A 108 11.84 -16.89 -7.58
CA ALA A 108 11.21 -18.20 -7.38
C ALA A 108 10.17 -18.21 -6.22
N GLY A 109 9.35 -17.16 -6.12
CA GLY A 109 8.29 -17.04 -5.11
C GLY A 109 8.79 -16.71 -3.70
N LYS A 110 10.03 -16.28 -3.55
CA LYS A 110 10.61 -15.82 -2.27
C LYS A 110 11.32 -14.48 -2.42
N LEU A 111 11.36 -13.75 -1.33
CA LEU A 111 12.08 -12.49 -1.19
C LEU A 111 13.00 -12.60 0.04
N GLU A 112 14.29 -12.36 -0.16
CA GLU A 112 15.29 -12.41 0.90
C GLU A 112 15.69 -11.00 1.32
N LEU A 113 15.60 -10.73 2.62
CA LEU A 113 15.84 -9.42 3.21
C LEU A 113 16.81 -9.55 4.38
N ASP A 114 17.87 -8.75 4.35
CA ASP A 114 18.71 -8.53 5.52
C ASP A 114 18.09 -7.38 6.34
N ILE A 115 17.79 -7.64 7.59
CA ILE A 115 17.14 -6.71 8.51
C ILE A 115 17.88 -6.66 9.85
N MET A 116 17.63 -5.61 10.63
CA MET A 116 18.16 -5.50 11.99
C MET A 116 17.38 -6.44 12.93
N PRO A 117 17.99 -6.91 14.03
CA PRO A 117 17.23 -7.53 15.11
C PRO A 117 16.15 -6.60 15.64
N GLY A 118 14.99 -7.12 16.03
CA GLY A 118 13.92 -6.30 16.59
C GLY A 118 12.51 -6.84 16.34
N ASP A 119 11.53 -6.00 16.66
CA ASP A 119 10.12 -6.32 16.53
C ASP A 119 9.55 -5.78 15.22
N TYR A 120 8.92 -6.65 14.47
CA TYR A 120 8.41 -6.37 13.13
C TYR A 120 6.93 -6.66 13.00
N ARG A 121 6.32 -5.98 12.06
CA ARG A 121 4.94 -6.20 11.62
C ARG A 121 4.88 -6.30 10.12
N ILE A 122 4.32 -7.39 9.62
CA ILE A 122 3.89 -7.51 8.23
C ILE A 122 2.39 -7.26 8.17
N LEU A 123 1.98 -6.42 7.23
CA LEU A 123 0.60 -6.19 6.88
C LEU A 123 0.38 -6.67 5.46
N THR A 124 -0.67 -7.47 5.25
CA THR A 124 -1.17 -7.79 3.91
C THR A 124 -2.56 -7.22 3.73
N GLY A 125 -2.88 -6.82 2.51
CA GLY A 125 -4.16 -6.22 2.20
C GLY A 125 -4.75 -6.75 0.90
N ASN A 126 -6.05 -7.00 0.92
CA ASN A 126 -6.84 -7.34 -0.25
C ASN A 126 -7.95 -6.31 -0.41
N ARG A 127 -8.01 -5.65 -1.58
CA ARG A 127 -9.08 -4.72 -1.90
C ARG A 127 -10.21 -5.47 -2.60
N LEU A 128 -11.39 -5.40 -2.02
CA LEU A 128 -12.59 -6.02 -2.57
C LEU A 128 -13.23 -5.12 -3.64
N PRO A 129 -14.06 -5.68 -4.54
CA PRO A 129 -14.77 -4.91 -5.56
C PRO A 129 -15.65 -3.79 -4.99
N ASN A 130 -16.17 -3.96 -3.79
CA ASN A 130 -16.97 -2.94 -3.08
C ASN A 130 -16.14 -1.82 -2.44
N GLY A 131 -14.81 -1.78 -2.68
CA GLY A 131 -13.91 -0.78 -2.13
C GLY A 131 -13.36 -1.08 -0.73
N ASN A 132 -13.91 -2.06 -0.01
CA ASN A 132 -13.39 -2.45 1.30
C ASN A 132 -11.98 -3.05 1.18
N ILE A 133 -11.15 -2.77 2.17
CA ILE A 133 -9.81 -3.37 2.28
C ILE A 133 -9.81 -4.32 3.46
N LEU A 134 -9.52 -5.59 3.18
CA LEU A 134 -9.34 -6.61 4.21
C LEU A 134 -7.85 -6.76 4.50
N GLY A 135 -7.46 -6.46 5.75
CA GLY A 135 -6.08 -6.59 6.20
C GLY A 135 -5.86 -7.85 7.03
N LYS A 136 -4.68 -8.46 6.87
CA LYS A 136 -4.14 -9.46 7.80
C LYS A 136 -2.83 -8.92 8.38
N ARG A 137 -2.63 -9.13 9.67
CA ARG A 137 -1.47 -8.66 10.42
C ARG A 137 -0.69 -9.85 10.96
N TYR A 138 0.61 -9.79 10.81
CA TYR A 138 1.55 -10.75 11.40
C TYR A 138 2.65 -9.99 12.14
N ASP A 139 2.72 -10.13 13.45
CA ASP A 139 3.74 -9.54 14.32
C ASP A 139 4.76 -10.62 14.70
N PHE A 140 6.05 -10.29 14.65
CA PHE A 140 7.12 -11.20 15.01
C PHE A 140 8.34 -10.45 15.52
N HIS A 141 9.13 -11.16 16.33
CA HIS A 141 10.44 -10.73 16.74
C HIS A 141 11.52 -11.51 15.98
N ILE A 142 12.64 -10.89 15.69
CA ILE A 142 13.83 -11.54 15.13
C ILE A 142 15.04 -11.16 15.95
N GLU A 143 15.79 -12.19 16.39
CA GLU A 143 17.02 -12.04 17.13
C GLU A 143 18.20 -11.77 16.21
N LYS A 144 19.31 -11.32 16.82
CA LYS A 144 20.60 -11.22 16.12
C LYS A 144 21.03 -12.58 15.57
N ASP A 145 21.55 -12.57 14.34
CA ASP A 145 22.01 -13.77 13.61
C ASP A 145 20.90 -14.82 13.35
N GLU A 146 19.62 -14.45 13.58
CA GLU A 146 18.48 -15.33 13.31
C GLU A 146 18.11 -15.28 11.83
N THR A 147 17.72 -16.45 11.29
CA THR A 147 17.03 -16.55 10.01
C THR A 147 15.57 -16.89 10.24
N LYS A 148 14.67 -16.00 9.83
CA LYS A 148 13.22 -16.20 9.98
C LYS A 148 12.54 -16.36 8.64
N ARG A 149 11.48 -17.18 8.63
CA ARG A 149 10.66 -17.43 7.44
C ARG A 149 9.23 -17.00 7.71
N VAL A 150 8.65 -16.25 6.79
CA VAL A 150 7.26 -15.78 6.87
C VAL A 150 6.61 -16.00 5.52
N GLU A 151 5.42 -16.58 5.52
CA GLU A 151 4.59 -16.71 4.33
C GLU A 151 3.53 -15.61 4.32
N LEU A 152 3.37 -14.95 3.17
CA LEU A 152 2.34 -13.94 3.01
C LEU A 152 0.99 -14.59 2.71
N GLU A 153 -0.01 -14.20 3.48
CA GLU A 153 -1.37 -14.69 3.31
C GLU A 153 -2.33 -13.50 3.25
N LEU A 154 -3.39 -13.64 2.48
CA LEU A 154 -4.50 -12.70 2.50
C LEU A 154 -5.53 -13.14 3.53
N ARG A 155 -6.30 -12.18 4.03
CA ARG A 155 -7.51 -12.49 4.80
C ARG A 155 -8.54 -13.11 3.87
N GLU A 156 -9.06 -14.27 4.25
CA GLU A 156 -10.19 -14.90 3.58
C GLU A 156 -11.43 -14.03 3.71
N TYR A 157 -12.28 -14.07 2.70
CA TYR A 157 -13.55 -13.34 2.65
C TYR A 157 -14.65 -14.16 2.00
N SER A 158 -15.88 -13.91 2.42
CA SER A 158 -17.06 -14.51 1.84
C SER A 158 -17.60 -13.68 0.68
N LEU A 159 -18.37 -14.29 -0.21
CA LEU A 159 -19.07 -13.58 -1.29
C LEU A 159 -19.95 -12.45 -0.75
N LYS A 160 -20.53 -12.62 0.44
CA LYS A 160 -21.37 -11.60 1.07
C LYS A 160 -20.57 -10.33 1.42
N GLU A 161 -19.28 -10.46 1.78
CA GLU A 161 -18.39 -9.33 2.10
C GLU A 161 -17.90 -8.60 0.85
N MET A 162 -18.02 -9.23 -0.35
CA MET A 162 -17.61 -8.60 -1.61
C MET A 162 -18.58 -7.54 -2.11
N PHE A 163 -19.85 -7.61 -1.66
CA PHE A 163 -20.91 -6.76 -2.18
C PHE A 163 -21.51 -5.89 -1.08
N ASN A 164 -21.50 -4.59 -1.28
CA ASN A 164 -22.36 -3.68 -0.54
C ASN A 164 -23.69 -3.60 -1.31
N ARG A 165 -24.78 -3.92 -0.62
CA ARG A 165 -26.12 -3.80 -1.19
C ARG A 165 -26.79 -2.58 -0.60
N HIS A 166 -27.08 -1.60 -1.45
CA HIS A 166 -27.82 -0.41 -1.08
C HIS A 166 -29.22 -0.48 -1.66
N SER A 167 -30.21 -0.21 -0.82
CA SER A 167 -31.58 -0.06 -1.29
C SER A 167 -31.72 1.30 -1.98
N ILE A 168 -32.08 1.29 -3.25
CA ILE A 168 -32.35 2.51 -4.00
C ILE A 168 -33.82 2.85 -3.84
N PRO A 169 -34.16 4.12 -3.52
CA PRO A 169 -35.54 4.55 -3.54
C PRO A 169 -36.13 4.37 -4.94
N ASP A 170 -37.39 3.99 -5.00
CA ASP A 170 -38.10 3.80 -6.27
C ASP A 170 -38.33 5.16 -6.93
N SER A 171 -37.39 5.53 -7.78
CA SER A 171 -37.35 6.86 -8.42
C SER A 171 -38.06 6.83 -9.76
N LYS A 172 -38.67 7.99 -10.14
CA LYS A 172 -39.24 8.19 -11.45
C LYS A 172 -38.16 8.56 -12.45
N LEU A 173 -38.11 7.85 -13.55
CA LEU A 173 -37.24 8.14 -14.69
C LEU A 173 -38.09 8.61 -15.86
N THR A 174 -37.54 9.42 -16.75
CA THR A 174 -38.17 9.79 -17.99
C THR A 174 -37.59 8.97 -19.13
N ASP A 175 -38.45 8.23 -19.85
CA ASP A 175 -38.01 7.45 -21.00
C ASP A 175 -37.73 8.38 -22.23
N ARG A 176 -37.22 7.78 -23.32
CA ARG A 176 -36.95 8.55 -24.56
C ARG A 176 -38.18 9.17 -25.19
N ALA A 177 -39.37 8.64 -24.90
CA ALA A 177 -40.64 9.19 -25.41
C ALA A 177 -41.22 10.27 -24.49
N GLY A 178 -40.57 10.58 -23.35
CA GLY A 178 -40.98 11.56 -22.38
C GLY A 178 -41.97 11.03 -21.31
N ASN A 179 -42.19 9.73 -21.24
CA ASN A 179 -43.07 9.14 -20.22
C ASN A 179 -42.31 8.94 -18.88
N GLN A 180 -43.04 9.10 -17.77
CA GLN A 180 -42.54 8.84 -16.45
C GLN A 180 -42.71 7.35 -16.13
N VAL A 181 -41.60 6.68 -15.83
CA VAL A 181 -41.54 5.25 -15.51
C VAL A 181 -40.83 5.04 -14.17
N LEU A 182 -41.35 4.16 -13.30
CA LEU A 182 -40.70 3.82 -12.06
C LEU A 182 -39.57 2.82 -12.30
N VAL A 183 -38.47 2.94 -11.56
CA VAL A 183 -37.34 2.00 -11.64
C VAL A 183 -37.79 0.57 -11.35
N SER A 184 -38.74 0.39 -10.39
CA SER A 184 -39.33 -0.91 -10.07
C SER A 184 -40.12 -1.53 -11.24
N GLU A 185 -40.73 -0.71 -12.08
CA GLU A 185 -41.46 -1.19 -13.27
C GLU A 185 -40.50 -1.72 -14.33
N LEU A 186 -39.38 -1.03 -14.54
CA LEU A 186 -38.33 -1.45 -15.49
C LEU A 186 -37.64 -2.74 -15.07
N THR A 187 -37.37 -2.92 -13.77
CA THR A 187 -36.64 -4.07 -13.26
C THR A 187 -37.52 -5.25 -12.91
N GLY A 188 -38.86 -5.08 -12.92
CA GLY A 188 -39.81 -6.10 -12.48
C GLY A 188 -39.70 -6.47 -11.00
N ARG A 189 -39.04 -5.65 -10.20
CA ARG A 189 -38.80 -5.86 -8.76
C ARG A 189 -39.29 -4.66 -7.94
N ARG A 190 -39.90 -4.94 -6.80
CA ARG A 190 -40.35 -3.89 -5.87
C ARG A 190 -39.19 -3.18 -5.13
N ARG A 191 -37.96 -3.69 -5.25
CA ARG A 191 -36.72 -3.08 -4.71
C ARG A 191 -35.58 -3.29 -5.71
N CYS A 192 -34.95 -2.22 -6.10
CA CYS A 192 -33.69 -2.27 -6.82
C CYS A 192 -32.55 -2.29 -5.82
N GLU A 193 -31.63 -3.22 -5.97
CA GLU A 193 -30.38 -3.28 -5.24
C GLU A 193 -29.26 -3.09 -6.25
N LEU A 194 -28.45 -2.02 -6.10
CA LEU A 194 -27.20 -1.85 -6.82
C LEU A 194 -26.07 -2.48 -6.00
N SER A 195 -25.20 -3.21 -6.66
CA SER A 195 -23.90 -3.58 -6.08
C SER A 195 -22.86 -2.59 -6.61
N ASP A 196 -21.97 -2.12 -5.75
CA ASP A 196 -20.86 -1.22 -6.10
C ASP A 196 -19.75 -1.90 -6.95
N ALA A 197 -19.99 -3.12 -7.42
CA ALA A 197 -19.08 -3.79 -8.32
C ALA A 197 -19.21 -3.20 -9.72
N GLU A 198 -18.25 -2.41 -10.14
CA GLU A 198 -18.06 -2.06 -11.54
C GLU A 198 -18.01 -3.36 -12.35
N HIS A 199 -19.00 -3.58 -13.24
CA HIS A 199 -19.17 -4.76 -14.09
C HIS A 199 -19.70 -6.03 -13.40
N ILE A 200 -20.93 -5.97 -12.93
CA ILE A 200 -21.76 -7.19 -12.92
C ILE A 200 -22.92 -6.90 -13.85
N ASP A 201 -22.93 -7.57 -14.99
CA ASP A 201 -24.13 -7.72 -15.81
C ASP A 201 -25.21 -8.35 -14.93
N VAL A 202 -26.09 -7.54 -14.40
CA VAL A 202 -27.33 -8.02 -13.82
C VAL A 202 -28.11 -8.58 -14.99
N PRO A 203 -28.41 -9.88 -15.05
CA PRO A 203 -29.26 -10.39 -16.11
C PRO A 203 -30.64 -9.79 -15.91
N CYS A 204 -30.91 -8.65 -16.54
CA CYS A 204 -32.25 -8.19 -16.79
C CYS A 204 -32.88 -9.21 -17.73
N LYS A 205 -33.90 -9.93 -17.26
CA LYS A 205 -34.84 -10.55 -18.19
C LYS A 205 -35.56 -9.41 -18.89
N ALA A 206 -35.01 -8.97 -19.99
CA ALA A 206 -35.65 -7.96 -20.82
C ALA A 206 -35.19 -8.16 -22.26
N ASP A 207 -36.02 -8.85 -23.01
CA ASP A 207 -35.92 -8.79 -24.46
C ASP A 207 -36.36 -7.44 -25.06
N GLU A 208 -36.73 -6.42 -24.25
CA GLU A 208 -37.21 -5.13 -24.75
C GLU A 208 -36.69 -3.89 -24.00
N GLY A 209 -35.72 -4.01 -23.09
CA GLY A 209 -35.27 -2.89 -22.24
C GLY A 209 -33.83 -2.42 -22.41
N LEU A 210 -33.12 -2.80 -23.49
CA LEU A 210 -31.69 -2.51 -23.69
C LEU A 210 -31.39 -1.00 -23.80
N ASP A 211 -32.39 -0.16 -24.07
CA ASP A 211 -32.22 1.28 -24.28
C ASP A 211 -32.11 2.11 -23.00
N ALA A 212 -32.55 1.58 -21.84
CA ALA A 212 -32.51 2.32 -20.58
C ALA A 212 -31.10 2.33 -19.93
N ALA A 213 -30.35 1.24 -20.08
CA ALA A 213 -29.00 1.13 -19.50
C ALA A 213 -27.97 2.06 -20.17
N VAL A 214 -28.16 2.36 -21.47
CA VAL A 214 -27.30 3.27 -22.22
C VAL A 214 -27.48 4.73 -21.78
N ALA A 215 -28.68 5.10 -21.31
CA ALA A 215 -28.96 6.47 -20.86
C ALA A 215 -28.27 6.84 -19.52
N PHE A 216 -27.97 5.87 -18.67
CA PHE A 216 -27.25 6.11 -17.40
C PHE A 216 -25.76 6.47 -17.60
N GLY A 217 -25.11 5.90 -18.62
CA GLY A 217 -23.70 6.17 -18.92
C GLY A 217 -23.46 7.60 -19.43
N ASP A 218 -24.42 8.17 -20.13
CA ASP A 218 -24.30 9.51 -20.72
C ASP A 218 -24.67 10.65 -19.76
N ALA A 219 -25.49 10.39 -18.75
CA ALA A 219 -25.83 11.40 -17.74
C ALA A 219 -24.66 11.67 -16.78
N ALA A 220 -23.94 10.63 -16.38
CA ALA A 220 -22.76 10.76 -15.50
C ALA A 220 -21.57 11.47 -16.17
N LYS A 221 -21.50 11.48 -17.51
CA LYS A 221 -20.46 12.20 -18.26
C LYS A 221 -20.74 13.70 -18.45
N ARG A 222 -21.99 14.17 -18.27
CA ARG A 222 -22.35 15.57 -18.46
C ARG A 222 -22.23 16.43 -17.22
N GLU A 223 -22.13 15.85 -16.04
CA GLU A 223 -21.92 16.60 -14.79
C GLU A 223 -20.44 16.85 -14.43
N ASN A 224 -19.48 16.26 -15.19
CA ASN A 224 -18.03 16.42 -14.98
C ASN A 224 -17.32 17.13 -16.15
N SER A 225 -18.04 18.00 -16.89
CA SER A 225 -17.43 18.87 -17.91
C SER A 225 -17.68 20.34 -17.60
#